data_db4f7a21f77ca56bed808c342e79bcb9
#
_entry.id   db4f7a21f77ca56bed808c342e79bcb9
#
_cell.length_a   1.000
_cell.length_b   1.000
_cell.length_c   1.000
_cell.angle_alpha   90.00
_cell.angle_beta   90.00
_cell.angle_gamma   90.00
#
_symmetry.space_group_name_H-M   'P 1'
#
loop_
_entity.id
_entity.type
_entity.pdbx_description
1 polymer ?
#
loop_
_entity_poly.entity_id
_entity_poly.type
_entity_poly.pdbx_seq_one_letter_code
_entity_poly.pdbx_strand_id
1 'polypeptide(L)'
;MTPGRRRELVRHVQDRFGVSERRGCAALRFHRSYQRYCSSRDDQAPLRLRIREIAAVRARYGYPRIHILLRREGWPVNRKRVYQLYRQEGLSLRRKRPKRNVMAARRSKRPVVTRPNEQWSMDFVSDALFDGRRIRALTLVDNYTREALAIVVDSGIRGEHVVGAVEAVAACSGVPDLIRVDNGPEFVSKVLDRWAYERGVTLDFSRPGKPTDNAFVESFSGRLRDECLDTHWFLSLGDARAKIEAWRRDYNAFRPHTALGHQTPLKFAGKAAQKRCS
;
A
#
# COMPACT_ATOMS: atom_id res chain seq x y z
N MET A 1 31.50 -16.38 5.52
CA MET A 1 30.76 -17.58 5.05
C MET A 1 29.79 -18.02 6.15
N THR A 2 28.55 -18.36 5.81
CA THR A 2 27.54 -18.79 6.80
C THR A 2 27.79 -20.22 7.27
N PRO A 3 27.36 -20.59 8.49
CA PRO A 3 27.51 -21.96 8.99
C PRO A 3 26.88 -23.04 8.10
N GLY A 4 25.75 -22.72 7.45
CA GLY A 4 25.11 -23.62 6.48
C GLY A 4 26.00 -23.93 5.28
N ARG A 5 26.57 -22.90 4.68
CA ARG A 5 27.47 -23.07 3.52
C ARG A 5 28.77 -23.82 3.85
N ARG A 6 29.25 -23.69 5.11
CA ARG A 6 30.38 -24.51 5.56
C ARG A 6 30.04 -25.99 5.62
N ARG A 7 28.85 -26.34 6.10
CA ARG A 7 28.35 -27.73 6.14
C ARG A 7 28.18 -28.32 4.74
N GLU A 8 27.62 -27.55 3.80
CA GLU A 8 27.48 -27.98 2.42
C GLU A 8 28.85 -28.27 1.76
N LEU A 9 29.84 -27.39 1.99
CA LEU A 9 31.19 -27.59 1.47
C LEU A 9 31.85 -28.86 2.02
N VAL A 10 31.72 -29.13 3.32
CA VAL A 10 32.28 -30.35 3.91
C VAL A 10 31.60 -31.59 3.34
N ARG A 11 30.26 -31.59 3.19
CA ARG A 11 29.53 -32.68 2.52
C ARG A 11 30.00 -32.87 1.08
N HIS A 12 30.11 -31.80 0.32
CA HIS A 12 30.60 -31.86 -1.04
C HIS A 12 32.02 -32.51 -1.14
N VAL A 13 32.93 -32.15 -0.21
CA VAL A 13 34.27 -32.75 -0.16
C VAL A 13 34.20 -34.23 0.21
N GLN A 14 33.32 -34.62 1.15
CA GLN A 14 33.07 -36.02 1.52
C GLN A 14 32.57 -36.82 0.31
N ASP A 15 31.54 -36.32 -0.38
CA ASP A 15 30.91 -36.98 -1.50
C ASP A 15 31.83 -37.10 -2.71
N ARG A 16 32.62 -36.04 -2.96
CA ARG A 16 33.52 -35.96 -4.13
C ARG A 16 34.80 -36.79 -3.99
N PHE A 17 35.33 -36.88 -2.77
CA PHE A 17 36.65 -37.45 -2.51
C PHE A 17 36.63 -38.71 -1.60
N GLY A 18 35.45 -39.17 -1.19
CA GLY A 18 35.31 -40.33 -0.33
C GLY A 18 35.99 -40.21 1.04
N VAL A 19 36.19 -38.96 1.53
CA VAL A 19 36.95 -38.75 2.77
C VAL A 19 36.03 -38.65 4.01
N SER A 20 36.54 -38.97 5.16
CA SER A 20 35.78 -38.83 6.43
C SER A 20 35.49 -37.39 6.75
N GLU A 21 34.39 -37.13 7.53
CA GLU A 21 34.05 -35.79 8.09
C GLU A 21 35.24 -35.09 8.72
N ARG A 22 36.03 -35.86 9.49
CA ARG A 22 37.25 -35.35 10.19
C ARG A 22 38.25 -34.80 9.18
N ARG A 23 38.53 -35.55 8.11
CA ARG A 23 39.49 -35.18 7.08
C ARG A 23 38.96 -34.01 6.21
N GLY A 24 37.67 -34.00 5.86
CA GLY A 24 37.02 -32.89 5.13
C GLY A 24 37.05 -31.59 5.93
N CYS A 25 36.69 -31.66 7.23
CA CYS A 25 36.77 -30.50 8.11
C CYS A 25 38.21 -29.97 8.30
N ALA A 26 39.16 -30.83 8.44
CA ALA A 26 40.59 -30.47 8.57
C ALA A 26 41.11 -29.79 7.29
N ALA A 27 40.86 -30.36 6.11
CA ALA A 27 41.24 -29.80 4.84
C ALA A 27 40.67 -28.40 4.61
N LEU A 28 39.43 -28.16 5.01
CA LEU A 28 38.74 -26.86 4.90
C LEU A 28 39.01 -25.92 6.06
N ARG A 29 39.79 -26.34 7.07
CA ARG A 29 40.07 -25.60 8.32
C ARG A 29 38.77 -25.20 9.06
N PHE A 30 37.77 -26.09 9.09
CA PHE A 30 36.55 -25.90 9.85
C PHE A 30 36.51 -26.78 11.07
N HIS A 31 36.03 -26.24 12.19
CA HIS A 31 35.85 -27.03 13.39
C HIS A 31 34.69 -28.01 13.26
N ARG A 32 34.84 -29.27 13.66
CA ARG A 32 33.80 -30.33 13.54
C ARG A 32 32.50 -30.01 14.25
N SER A 33 32.52 -29.22 15.32
CA SER A 33 31.31 -28.79 16.01
C SER A 33 30.32 -28.08 15.11
N TYR A 34 30.78 -27.38 14.07
CA TYR A 34 29.88 -26.74 13.07
C TYR A 34 29.05 -27.74 12.27
N GLN A 35 29.58 -28.96 12.04
CA GLN A 35 28.86 -29.99 11.30
C GLN A 35 27.74 -30.60 12.14
N ARG A 36 27.99 -30.80 13.41
CA ARG A 36 27.11 -31.49 14.36
C ARG A 36 26.16 -30.54 15.10
N TYR A 37 26.32 -29.23 14.93
CA TYR A 37 25.44 -28.24 15.54
C TYR A 37 24.05 -28.32 14.98
N CYS A 38 23.10 -28.78 15.76
CA CYS A 38 21.67 -28.66 15.53
C CYS A 38 21.15 -27.48 16.34
N SER A 39 20.43 -26.57 15.67
CA SER A 39 19.83 -25.46 16.37
C SER A 39 18.71 -25.98 17.28
N SER A 40 18.79 -25.70 18.56
CA SER A 40 17.71 -25.97 19.53
C SER A 40 16.64 -24.87 19.55
N ARG A 41 16.77 -23.85 18.68
CA ARG A 41 15.78 -22.77 18.60
C ARG A 41 14.47 -23.30 18.06
N ASP A 42 13.39 -22.94 18.73
CA ASP A 42 12.04 -23.12 18.23
C ASP A 42 11.93 -22.51 16.81
N ASP A 43 11.47 -23.31 15.87
CA ASP A 43 11.27 -22.89 14.45
C ASP A 43 10.15 -21.87 14.33
N GLN A 44 9.34 -21.68 15.37
CA GLN A 44 8.19 -20.78 15.40
C GLN A 44 7.20 -21.07 14.26
N ALA A 45 6.94 -22.34 14.04
CA ALA A 45 6.07 -22.80 12.95
C ALA A 45 4.69 -22.10 12.91
N PRO A 46 3.99 -21.86 14.03
CA PRO A 46 2.72 -21.12 14.00
C PRO A 46 2.88 -19.68 13.53
N LEU A 47 3.94 -19.00 13.97
CA LEU A 47 4.22 -17.61 13.55
C LEU A 47 4.60 -17.55 12.05
N ARG A 48 5.39 -18.52 11.57
CA ARG A 48 5.72 -18.62 10.13
C ARG A 48 4.47 -18.86 9.28
N LEU A 49 3.61 -19.77 9.71
CA LEU A 49 2.35 -20.02 9.04
C LEU A 49 1.51 -18.74 8.96
N ARG A 50 1.36 -18.04 10.10
CA ARG A 50 0.57 -16.80 10.12
C ARG A 50 1.16 -15.70 9.23
N ILE A 51 2.48 -15.55 9.18
CA ILE A 51 3.16 -14.62 8.25
C ILE A 51 2.84 -14.97 6.79
N ARG A 52 2.86 -16.26 6.41
CA ARG A 52 2.51 -16.71 5.06
C ARG A 52 1.05 -16.45 4.71
N GLU A 53 0.13 -16.74 5.60
CA GLU A 53 -1.30 -16.46 5.43
C GLU A 53 -1.57 -14.98 5.19
N ILE A 54 -1.01 -14.10 6.03
CA ILE A 54 -1.15 -12.66 5.85
C ILE A 54 -0.53 -12.22 4.52
N ALA A 55 0.63 -12.75 4.14
CA ALA A 55 1.28 -12.40 2.89
C ALA A 55 0.53 -12.91 1.66
N ALA A 56 -0.15 -14.05 1.74
CA ALA A 56 -0.97 -14.60 0.67
C ALA A 56 -2.21 -13.72 0.40
N VAL A 57 -2.91 -13.31 1.46
CA VAL A 57 -4.08 -12.42 1.36
C VAL A 57 -3.67 -10.98 1.00
N ARG A 58 -2.50 -10.53 1.45
CA ARG A 58 -1.99 -9.16 1.30
C ARG A 58 -0.68 -9.13 0.51
N ALA A 59 -0.72 -9.58 -0.74
CA ALA A 59 0.45 -9.82 -1.58
C ALA A 59 1.44 -8.62 -1.68
N ARG A 60 0.95 -7.39 -1.52
CA ARG A 60 1.77 -6.16 -1.55
C ARG A 60 2.15 -5.62 -0.15
N TYR A 61 1.87 -6.38 0.93
CA TYR A 61 2.30 -5.99 2.26
C TYR A 61 3.72 -6.49 2.53
N GLY A 62 4.64 -5.55 2.75
CA GLY A 62 5.98 -5.88 3.26
C GLY A 62 5.96 -6.19 4.75
N TYR A 63 7.05 -6.77 5.25
CA TYR A 63 7.21 -7.15 6.67
C TYR A 63 6.82 -6.06 7.71
N PRO A 64 6.95 -4.73 7.44
CA PRO A 64 6.54 -3.75 8.43
C PRO A 64 5.02 -3.74 8.69
N ARG A 65 4.21 -3.89 7.62
CA ARG A 65 2.76 -3.98 7.76
C ARG A 65 2.33 -5.32 8.36
N ILE A 66 2.95 -6.41 7.93
CA ILE A 66 2.71 -7.75 8.50
C ILE A 66 3.00 -7.73 10.01
N HIS A 67 4.09 -7.12 10.45
CA HIS A 67 4.38 -6.96 11.88
C HIS A 67 3.26 -6.21 12.62
N ILE A 68 2.71 -5.14 12.02
CA ILE A 68 1.62 -4.38 12.64
C ILE A 68 0.35 -5.25 12.77
N LEU A 69 0.02 -6.03 11.74
CA LEU A 69 -1.12 -6.93 11.80
C LEU A 69 -0.92 -8.01 12.87
N LEU A 70 0.22 -8.65 12.92
CA LEU A 70 0.57 -9.62 13.97
C LEU A 70 0.43 -9.00 15.37
N ARG A 71 0.90 -7.76 15.57
CA ARG A 71 0.76 -7.06 16.85
C ARG A 71 -0.70 -6.78 17.20
N ARG A 72 -1.55 -6.50 16.22
CA ARG A 72 -3.02 -6.34 16.41
C ARG A 72 -3.69 -7.66 16.79
N GLU A 73 -3.18 -8.78 16.29
CA GLU A 73 -3.63 -10.14 16.62
C GLU A 73 -3.08 -10.64 17.96
N GLY A 74 -2.30 -9.81 18.69
CA GLY A 74 -1.76 -10.17 20.01
C GLY A 74 -0.42 -10.91 19.99
N TRP A 75 0.24 -11.10 18.84
CA TRP A 75 1.56 -11.73 18.77
C TRP A 75 2.63 -10.84 19.42
N PRO A 76 3.32 -11.30 20.50
CA PRO A 76 4.40 -10.55 21.16
C PRO A 76 5.72 -10.69 20.38
N VAL A 77 5.75 -10.26 19.11
CA VAL A 77 6.89 -10.45 18.22
C VAL A 77 7.59 -9.14 17.89
N ASN A 78 8.94 -9.17 17.84
CA ASN A 78 9.74 -8.03 17.44
C ASN A 78 9.78 -7.89 15.90
N ARG A 79 9.77 -6.65 15.43
CA ARG A 79 9.85 -6.31 13.99
C ARG A 79 11.06 -6.94 13.29
N LYS A 80 12.24 -7.00 13.96
CA LYS A 80 13.45 -7.64 13.41
C LYS A 80 13.24 -9.13 13.19
N ARG A 81 12.53 -9.80 14.12
CA ARG A 81 12.22 -11.23 13.98
C ARG A 81 11.26 -11.50 12.82
N VAL A 82 10.19 -10.70 12.69
CA VAL A 82 9.28 -10.80 11.55
C VAL A 82 10.04 -10.59 10.23
N TYR A 83 10.96 -9.64 10.16
CA TYR A 83 11.79 -9.43 8.97
C TYR A 83 12.65 -10.67 8.62
N GLN A 84 13.27 -11.30 9.62
CA GLN A 84 14.07 -12.51 9.41
C GLN A 84 13.21 -13.66 8.86
N LEU A 85 12.06 -13.93 9.51
CA LEU A 85 11.14 -14.97 9.07
C LEU A 85 10.59 -14.69 7.66
N TYR A 86 10.13 -13.48 7.42
CA TYR A 86 9.63 -13.02 6.12
C TYR A 86 10.64 -13.24 4.98
N ARG A 87 11.94 -13.00 5.25
CA ARG A 87 13.00 -13.29 4.28
C ARG A 87 13.26 -14.78 4.10
N GLN A 88 13.24 -15.55 5.18
CA GLN A 88 13.42 -17.01 5.14
C GLN A 88 12.32 -17.70 4.35
N GLU A 89 11.07 -17.19 4.44
CA GLU A 89 9.92 -17.66 3.67
C GLU A 89 9.92 -17.17 2.19
N GLY A 90 10.93 -16.45 1.75
CA GLY A 90 11.03 -15.97 0.37
C GLY A 90 10.04 -14.86 -0.01
N LEU A 91 9.35 -14.26 0.95
CA LEU A 91 8.26 -13.29 0.74
C LEU A 91 8.73 -11.87 0.37
N SER A 92 10.04 -11.67 0.17
CA SER A 92 10.61 -10.33 -0.09
C SER A 92 10.07 -9.71 -1.37
N LEU A 93 9.39 -8.57 -1.24
CA LEU A 93 8.92 -7.81 -2.39
C LEU A 93 10.10 -7.26 -3.22
N ARG A 94 10.03 -7.45 -4.52
CA ARG A 94 10.99 -6.82 -5.44
C ARG A 94 10.75 -5.31 -5.43
N ARG A 95 11.77 -4.55 -5.05
CA ARG A 95 11.74 -3.08 -5.13
C ARG A 95 12.52 -2.63 -6.34
N LYS A 96 11.94 -1.81 -7.21
CA LYS A 96 12.72 -1.06 -8.19
C LYS A 96 13.71 -0.17 -7.41
N ARG A 97 15.01 -0.30 -7.70
CA ARG A 97 15.99 0.63 -7.14
C ARG A 97 15.64 2.03 -7.64
N PRO A 98 15.51 3.03 -6.76
CA PRO A 98 15.31 4.39 -7.22
C PRO A 98 16.49 4.77 -8.12
N LYS A 99 16.20 5.29 -9.33
CA LYS A 99 17.23 5.93 -10.13
C LYS A 99 17.80 7.07 -9.30
N ARG A 100 19.13 7.20 -9.24
CA ARG A 100 19.79 8.35 -8.60
C ARG A 100 19.17 9.62 -9.19
N ASN A 101 18.40 10.35 -8.42
CA ASN A 101 17.92 11.66 -8.83
C ASN A 101 19.11 12.63 -8.71
N VAL A 102 19.58 13.10 -9.84
CA VAL A 102 20.49 14.24 -9.92
C VAL A 102 19.68 15.44 -9.48
N MET A 103 20.10 16.07 -8.37
CA MET A 103 19.56 17.29 -7.75
C MET A 103 18.03 17.34 -7.57
N ALA A 104 17.59 17.18 -6.33
CA ALA A 104 16.26 17.63 -5.93
C ALA A 104 16.27 19.16 -5.94
N ALA A 105 15.64 19.80 -6.94
CA ALA A 105 15.28 21.20 -6.84
C ALA A 105 14.59 21.42 -5.49
N ARG A 106 14.92 22.50 -4.77
CA ARG A 106 14.27 22.86 -3.49
C ARG A 106 12.76 22.84 -3.70
N ARG A 107 12.11 21.81 -3.19
CA ARG A 107 10.66 21.70 -3.24
C ARG A 107 10.10 22.73 -2.26
N SER A 108 9.20 23.58 -2.72
CA SER A 108 8.41 24.42 -1.82
C SER A 108 7.73 23.52 -0.78
N LYS A 109 7.77 23.92 0.48
CA LYS A 109 7.05 23.18 1.54
C LYS A 109 5.57 23.16 1.17
N ARG A 110 5.01 21.97 1.06
CA ARG A 110 3.56 21.81 0.85
C ARG A 110 2.83 22.32 2.08
N PRO A 111 1.69 23.01 1.93
CA PRO A 111 0.84 23.30 3.07
C PRO A 111 0.49 21.99 3.78
N VAL A 112 0.64 21.99 5.09
CA VAL A 112 0.33 20.83 5.92
C VAL A 112 -1.17 20.86 6.19
N VAL A 113 -1.89 19.85 5.71
CA VAL A 113 -3.30 19.67 6.00
C VAL A 113 -3.45 19.28 7.48
N THR A 114 -4.28 20.00 8.21
CA THR A 114 -4.35 19.93 9.69
C THR A 114 -5.65 19.31 10.22
N ARG A 115 -6.71 19.27 9.40
CA ARG A 115 -8.04 18.77 9.81
C ARG A 115 -8.72 17.97 8.69
N PRO A 116 -9.70 17.09 9.05
CA PRO A 116 -10.57 16.45 8.07
C PRO A 116 -11.33 17.49 7.23
N ASN A 117 -11.57 17.18 5.98
CA ASN A 117 -12.27 18.03 5.01
C ASN A 117 -11.58 19.38 4.71
N GLU A 118 -10.34 19.59 5.14
CA GLU A 118 -9.58 20.77 4.74
C GLU A 118 -9.16 20.64 3.26
N GLN A 119 -8.76 19.45 2.85
CA GLN A 119 -8.35 19.21 1.47
C GLN A 119 -8.67 17.79 1.01
N TRP A 120 -9.46 17.68 -0.05
CA TRP A 120 -9.62 16.44 -0.80
C TRP A 120 -8.73 16.43 -2.03
N SER A 121 -8.49 15.24 -2.57
CA SER A 121 -7.83 15.06 -3.86
C SER A 121 -8.59 14.05 -4.70
N MET A 122 -8.71 14.36 -6.00
CA MET A 122 -9.33 13.47 -6.98
C MET A 122 -8.36 13.09 -8.09
N ASP A 123 -8.54 11.89 -8.63
CA ASP A 123 -7.74 11.36 -9.73
C ASP A 123 -8.51 10.26 -10.47
N PHE A 124 -8.13 10.00 -11.72
CA PHE A 124 -8.68 8.92 -12.51
C PHE A 124 -7.66 7.78 -12.67
N VAL A 125 -8.14 6.57 -12.44
CA VAL A 125 -7.39 5.35 -12.74
C VAL A 125 -8.12 4.57 -13.81
N SER A 126 -7.45 4.22 -14.89
CA SER A 126 -8.02 3.45 -15.99
C SER A 126 -7.64 1.98 -15.89
N ASP A 127 -8.57 1.11 -16.25
CA ASP A 127 -8.36 -0.34 -16.36
C ASP A 127 -9.27 -0.92 -17.45
N ALA A 128 -9.36 -2.23 -17.61
CA ALA A 128 -10.22 -2.90 -18.55
C ALA A 128 -10.93 -4.10 -17.92
N LEU A 129 -12.12 -4.40 -18.41
CA LEU A 129 -12.82 -5.64 -18.15
C LEU A 129 -12.15 -6.81 -18.88
N PHE A 130 -12.50 -8.02 -18.51
CA PHE A 130 -11.96 -9.25 -19.12
C PHE A 130 -12.21 -9.32 -20.64
N ASP A 131 -13.33 -8.73 -21.12
CA ASP A 131 -13.67 -8.62 -22.53
C ASP A 131 -12.95 -7.48 -23.28
N GLY A 132 -12.04 -6.76 -22.62
CA GLY A 132 -11.26 -5.66 -23.19
C GLY A 132 -11.95 -4.30 -23.14
N ARG A 133 -13.21 -4.19 -22.70
CA ARG A 133 -13.88 -2.89 -22.55
C ARG A 133 -13.19 -2.08 -21.46
N ARG A 134 -12.88 -0.83 -21.80
CA ARG A 134 -12.22 0.09 -20.85
C ARG A 134 -13.18 0.54 -19.75
N ILE A 135 -12.65 0.62 -18.55
CA ILE A 135 -13.30 1.22 -17.38
C ILE A 135 -12.41 2.30 -16.78
N ARG A 136 -13.04 3.24 -16.09
CA ARG A 136 -12.36 4.30 -15.34
C ARG A 136 -12.87 4.30 -13.91
N ALA A 137 -11.98 4.53 -12.99
CA ALA A 137 -12.28 4.70 -11.57
C ALA A 137 -11.92 6.13 -11.16
N LEU A 138 -12.93 6.93 -10.81
CA LEU A 138 -12.73 8.21 -10.13
C LEU A 138 -12.45 7.94 -8.67
N THR A 139 -11.31 8.38 -8.17
CA THR A 139 -10.91 8.24 -6.76
C THR A 139 -11.03 9.58 -6.03
N LEU A 140 -11.60 9.57 -4.84
CA LEU A 140 -11.73 10.73 -3.96
C LEU A 140 -11.16 10.40 -2.58
N VAL A 141 -10.17 11.17 -2.14
CA VAL A 141 -9.39 10.90 -0.91
C VAL A 141 -9.28 12.15 -0.06
N ASP A 142 -9.54 12.03 1.24
CA ASP A 142 -9.21 13.07 2.21
C ASP A 142 -7.71 13.07 2.51
N ASN A 143 -7.06 14.21 2.32
CA ASN A 143 -5.60 14.33 2.45
C ASN A 143 -5.12 14.34 3.91
N TYR A 144 -5.97 14.62 4.88
CA TYR A 144 -5.62 14.54 6.28
C TYR A 144 -5.79 13.14 6.84
N THR A 145 -6.99 12.57 6.71
CA THR A 145 -7.32 11.26 7.26
C THR A 145 -6.78 10.09 6.44
N ARG A 146 -6.41 10.34 5.18
CA ARG A 146 -6.04 9.32 4.17
C ARG A 146 -7.18 8.37 3.83
N GLU A 147 -8.39 8.73 4.17
CA GLU A 147 -9.58 7.95 3.90
C GLU A 147 -9.93 8.01 2.42
N ALA A 148 -10.20 6.86 1.81
CA ALA A 148 -10.78 6.77 0.48
C ALA A 148 -12.29 7.03 0.61
N LEU A 149 -12.70 8.27 0.40
CA LEU A 149 -14.08 8.71 0.56
C LEU A 149 -15.01 8.04 -0.44
N ALA A 150 -14.61 8.00 -1.70
CA ALA A 150 -15.31 7.29 -2.76
C ALA A 150 -14.37 6.74 -3.82
N ILE A 151 -14.81 5.66 -4.49
CA ILE A 151 -14.26 5.20 -5.77
C ILE A 151 -15.45 4.90 -6.67
N VAL A 152 -15.67 5.72 -7.69
CA VAL A 152 -16.76 5.55 -8.65
C VAL A 152 -16.23 4.92 -9.92
N VAL A 153 -16.80 3.77 -10.32
CA VAL A 153 -16.32 3.00 -11.47
C VAL A 153 -17.37 2.99 -12.57
N ASP A 154 -16.98 3.43 -13.77
CA ASP A 154 -17.82 3.37 -14.96
C ASP A 154 -16.99 3.24 -16.25
N SER A 155 -17.65 2.95 -17.38
CA SER A 155 -17.04 2.95 -18.70
C SER A 155 -16.81 4.38 -19.25
N GLY A 156 -17.63 5.34 -18.83
CA GLY A 156 -17.51 6.74 -19.21
C GLY A 156 -17.94 7.67 -18.06
N ILE A 157 -16.98 8.38 -17.48
CA ILE A 157 -17.24 9.35 -16.40
C ILE A 157 -17.06 10.75 -16.98
N ARG A 158 -18.12 11.56 -16.90
CA ARG A 158 -18.15 12.97 -17.31
C ARG A 158 -18.22 13.88 -16.07
N GLY A 159 -18.12 15.19 -16.28
CA GLY A 159 -18.19 16.18 -15.18
C GLY A 159 -19.42 16.05 -14.27
N GLU A 160 -20.59 15.71 -14.83
CA GLU A 160 -21.82 15.47 -14.07
C GLU A 160 -21.69 14.29 -13.10
N HIS A 161 -21.06 13.21 -13.53
CA HIS A 161 -20.78 12.05 -12.66
C HIS A 161 -19.79 12.40 -11.55
N VAL A 162 -18.80 13.26 -11.85
CA VAL A 162 -17.86 13.78 -10.84
C VAL A 162 -18.62 14.57 -9.78
N VAL A 163 -19.49 15.51 -10.20
CA VAL A 163 -20.32 16.30 -9.28
C VAL A 163 -21.21 15.41 -8.43
N GLY A 164 -21.90 14.42 -9.04
CA GLY A 164 -22.73 13.48 -8.30
C GLY A 164 -21.95 12.70 -7.23
N ALA A 165 -20.71 12.28 -7.55
CA ALA A 165 -19.84 11.59 -6.60
C ALA A 165 -19.40 12.50 -5.44
N VAL A 166 -18.99 13.74 -5.75
CA VAL A 166 -18.54 14.70 -4.74
C VAL A 166 -19.70 15.12 -3.84
N GLU A 167 -20.88 15.39 -4.41
CA GLU A 167 -22.08 15.74 -3.65
C GLU A 167 -22.51 14.62 -2.70
N ALA A 168 -22.52 13.37 -3.17
CA ALA A 168 -22.85 12.21 -2.33
C ALA A 168 -21.89 12.08 -1.14
N VAL A 169 -20.60 12.33 -1.34
CA VAL A 169 -19.61 12.32 -0.28
C VAL A 169 -19.78 13.51 0.66
N ALA A 170 -20.01 14.71 0.11
CA ALA A 170 -20.21 15.92 0.89
C ALA A 170 -21.44 15.83 1.82
N ALA A 171 -22.50 15.19 1.35
CA ALA A 171 -23.71 14.95 2.18
C ALA A 171 -23.43 14.07 3.40
N CYS A 172 -22.46 13.12 3.30
CA CYS A 172 -22.14 12.20 4.39
C CYS A 172 -21.00 12.69 5.28
N SER A 173 -19.98 13.31 4.69
CA SER A 173 -18.70 13.62 5.36
C SER A 173 -18.50 15.11 5.63
N GLY A 174 -19.36 15.96 5.09
CA GLY A 174 -19.21 17.43 5.08
C GLY A 174 -18.48 17.94 3.85
N VAL A 175 -18.61 19.23 3.58
CA VAL A 175 -18.03 19.90 2.40
C VAL A 175 -16.55 20.19 2.66
N PRO A 176 -15.63 19.96 1.69
CA PRO A 176 -14.22 20.32 1.83
C PRO A 176 -13.99 21.82 1.59
N ASP A 177 -12.90 22.37 2.14
CA ASP A 177 -12.49 23.74 1.80
C ASP A 177 -11.87 23.80 0.41
N LEU A 178 -11.13 22.74 0.03
CA LEU A 178 -10.37 22.69 -1.21
C LEU A 178 -10.37 21.28 -1.80
N ILE A 179 -10.54 21.19 -3.11
CA ILE A 179 -10.37 19.94 -3.86
C ILE A 179 -9.21 20.12 -4.86
N ARG A 180 -8.21 19.23 -4.74
CA ARG A 180 -7.10 19.17 -5.68
C ARG A 180 -7.38 18.18 -6.78
N VAL A 181 -7.20 18.63 -8.04
CA VAL A 181 -7.46 17.87 -9.24
C VAL A 181 -6.31 18.01 -10.24
N ASP A 182 -6.27 17.14 -11.23
CA ASP A 182 -5.46 17.35 -12.44
C ASP A 182 -6.22 18.21 -13.46
N ASN A 183 -5.57 18.47 -14.61
CA ASN A 183 -6.19 19.24 -15.69
C ASN A 183 -7.00 18.36 -16.67
N GLY A 184 -7.55 17.26 -16.21
CA GLY A 184 -8.42 16.41 -17.03
C GLY A 184 -9.69 17.14 -17.44
N PRO A 185 -10.23 16.86 -18.67
CA PRO A 185 -11.41 17.55 -19.19
C PRO A 185 -12.65 17.35 -18.32
N GLU A 186 -12.70 16.27 -17.54
CA GLU A 186 -13.80 15.98 -16.62
C GLU A 186 -13.77 16.90 -15.39
N PHE A 187 -12.58 17.35 -14.97
CA PHE A 187 -12.41 18.28 -13.87
C PHE A 187 -12.47 19.74 -14.33
N VAL A 188 -12.05 20.01 -15.58
CA VAL A 188 -12.20 21.33 -16.21
C VAL A 188 -13.58 21.42 -16.84
N SER A 189 -14.62 21.35 -16.02
CA SER A 189 -16.01 21.34 -16.49
C SER A 189 -16.84 22.43 -15.80
N LYS A 190 -17.67 23.12 -16.59
CA LYS A 190 -18.59 24.16 -16.05
C LYS A 190 -19.49 23.64 -14.94
N VAL A 191 -19.82 22.34 -14.94
CA VAL A 191 -20.70 21.73 -13.94
C VAL A 191 -19.97 21.62 -12.60
N LEU A 192 -18.70 21.21 -12.59
CA LEU A 192 -17.89 21.12 -11.38
C LEU A 192 -17.55 22.52 -10.85
N ASP A 193 -17.22 23.47 -11.73
CA ASP A 193 -16.95 24.87 -11.35
C ASP A 193 -18.16 25.50 -10.67
N ARG A 194 -19.38 25.30 -11.23
CA ARG A 194 -20.63 25.79 -10.64
C ARG A 194 -20.87 25.17 -9.27
N TRP A 195 -20.74 23.84 -9.15
CA TRP A 195 -20.91 23.16 -7.87
C TRP A 195 -19.93 23.70 -6.81
N ALA A 196 -18.66 23.87 -7.18
CA ALA A 196 -17.63 24.39 -6.28
C ALA A 196 -17.97 25.82 -5.82
N TYR A 197 -18.40 26.67 -6.73
CA TYR A 197 -18.83 28.04 -6.43
C TYR A 197 -20.02 28.05 -5.46
N GLU A 198 -21.08 27.27 -5.74
CA GLU A 198 -22.28 27.18 -4.92
C GLU A 198 -22.02 26.65 -3.51
N ARG A 199 -21.01 25.78 -3.37
CA ARG A 199 -20.61 25.18 -2.09
C ARG A 199 -19.45 25.89 -1.38
N GLY A 200 -18.90 26.94 -1.97
CA GLY A 200 -17.74 27.67 -1.42
C GLY A 200 -16.44 26.87 -1.39
N VAL A 201 -16.30 25.92 -2.31
CA VAL A 201 -15.13 25.02 -2.43
C VAL A 201 -14.13 25.59 -3.42
N THR A 202 -12.86 25.60 -3.07
CA THR A 202 -11.78 25.99 -3.98
C THR A 202 -11.32 24.81 -4.82
N LEU A 203 -11.28 24.92 -6.14
CA LEU A 203 -10.65 23.94 -7.02
C LEU A 203 -9.18 24.33 -7.24
N ASP A 204 -8.25 23.44 -6.85
CA ASP A 204 -6.81 23.63 -7.02
C ASP A 204 -6.28 22.68 -8.10
N PHE A 205 -6.04 23.24 -9.27
CA PHE A 205 -5.53 22.51 -10.42
C PHE A 205 -4.02 22.30 -10.33
N SER A 206 -3.57 21.08 -10.58
CA SER A 206 -2.14 20.74 -10.61
C SER A 206 -1.44 21.51 -11.74
N ARG A 207 -0.27 22.06 -11.45
CA ARG A 207 0.51 22.80 -12.45
C ARG A 207 0.99 21.86 -13.56
N PRO A 208 0.90 22.27 -14.84
CA PRO A 208 1.41 21.48 -15.95
C PRO A 208 2.85 21.02 -15.73
N GLY A 209 3.14 19.74 -15.96
CA GLY A 209 4.48 19.15 -15.82
C GLY A 209 4.98 18.97 -14.39
N LYS A 210 4.14 19.19 -13.36
CA LYS A 210 4.49 18.97 -11.96
C LYS A 210 3.60 17.89 -11.29
N PRO A 211 3.80 16.62 -11.60
CA PRO A 211 3.00 15.52 -11.03
C PRO A 211 3.05 15.47 -9.50
N THR A 212 4.10 16.03 -8.90
CA THR A 212 4.23 16.08 -7.44
C THR A 212 3.13 16.90 -6.75
N ASP A 213 2.39 17.74 -7.45
CA ASP A 213 1.37 18.58 -6.84
C ASP A 213 0.19 17.72 -6.32
N ASN A 214 -0.15 16.60 -6.98
CA ASN A 214 -1.22 15.67 -6.56
C ASN A 214 -0.70 14.33 -5.98
N ALA A 215 0.48 14.31 -5.37
CA ALA A 215 1.15 13.08 -4.93
C ALA A 215 0.38 12.23 -3.91
N PHE A 216 -0.60 12.76 -3.21
CA PHE A 216 -1.40 11.97 -2.26
C PHE A 216 -2.31 11.00 -2.97
N VAL A 217 -3.09 11.51 -3.92
CA VAL A 217 -3.99 10.66 -4.70
C VAL A 217 -3.21 9.80 -5.69
N GLU A 218 -2.12 10.28 -6.31
CA GLU A 218 -1.24 9.43 -7.12
C GLU A 218 -0.70 8.22 -6.33
N SER A 219 -0.27 8.46 -5.09
CA SER A 219 0.16 7.39 -4.19
C SER A 219 -0.99 6.46 -3.80
N PHE A 220 -2.22 6.95 -3.71
CA PHE A 220 -3.42 6.14 -3.48
C PHE A 220 -3.76 5.34 -4.73
N SER A 221 -3.82 5.97 -5.89
CA SER A 221 -4.08 5.35 -7.20
C SER A 221 -3.08 4.23 -7.51
N GLY A 222 -1.80 4.44 -7.19
CA GLY A 222 -0.79 3.39 -7.30
C GLY A 222 -1.06 2.18 -6.38
N ARG A 223 -1.62 2.40 -5.17
CA ARG A 223 -2.01 1.29 -4.29
C ARG A 223 -3.27 0.58 -4.76
N LEU A 224 -4.26 1.33 -5.25
CA LEU A 224 -5.45 0.77 -5.86
C LEU A 224 -5.05 -0.15 -7.03
N ARG A 225 -4.15 0.30 -7.89
CA ARG A 225 -3.62 -0.51 -8.98
C ARG A 225 -2.91 -1.77 -8.46
N ASP A 226 -1.90 -1.59 -7.62
CA ASP A 226 -1.05 -2.69 -7.12
C ASP A 226 -1.83 -3.75 -6.30
N GLU A 227 -2.85 -3.35 -5.54
CA GLU A 227 -3.49 -4.18 -4.52
C GLU A 227 -4.91 -4.63 -4.91
N CYS A 228 -5.52 -4.02 -5.94
CA CYS A 228 -6.85 -4.36 -6.42
C CYS A 228 -6.87 -4.62 -7.92
N LEU A 229 -6.51 -3.64 -8.75
CA LEU A 229 -6.68 -3.75 -10.20
C LEU A 229 -5.80 -4.87 -10.79
N ASP A 230 -4.49 -4.86 -10.49
CA ASP A 230 -3.53 -5.86 -10.98
C ASP A 230 -3.73 -7.26 -10.37
N THR A 231 -4.59 -7.41 -9.37
CA THR A 231 -4.81 -8.68 -8.66
C THR A 231 -6.15 -9.34 -8.99
N HIS A 232 -7.04 -8.65 -9.69
CA HIS A 232 -8.36 -9.15 -10.02
C HIS A 232 -8.64 -9.09 -11.52
N TRP A 233 -9.38 -10.07 -12.01
CA TRP A 233 -10.05 -10.00 -13.30
C TRP A 233 -11.46 -9.46 -13.07
N PHE A 234 -11.90 -8.52 -13.91
CA PHE A 234 -13.23 -7.93 -13.83
C PHE A 234 -14.11 -8.47 -14.96
N LEU A 235 -15.06 -9.33 -14.62
CA LEU A 235 -15.92 -10.00 -15.60
C LEU A 235 -17.02 -9.05 -16.15
N SER A 236 -17.44 -8.08 -15.36
CA SER A 236 -18.44 -7.09 -15.72
C SER A 236 -18.20 -5.79 -14.95
N LEU A 237 -18.90 -4.72 -15.38
CA LEU A 237 -18.88 -3.46 -14.64
C LEU A 237 -19.42 -3.60 -13.20
N GLY A 238 -20.45 -4.43 -13.01
CA GLY A 238 -20.97 -4.73 -11.67
C GLY A 238 -19.95 -5.46 -10.79
N ASP A 239 -19.23 -6.44 -11.35
CA ASP A 239 -18.16 -7.15 -10.66
C ASP A 239 -16.99 -6.22 -10.32
N ALA A 240 -16.60 -5.33 -11.23
CA ALA A 240 -15.58 -4.32 -10.97
C ALA A 240 -15.97 -3.37 -9.83
N ARG A 241 -17.20 -2.86 -9.85
CA ARG A 241 -17.74 -2.01 -8.77
C ARG A 241 -17.71 -2.73 -7.41
N ALA A 242 -18.17 -3.97 -7.37
CA ALA A 242 -18.19 -4.75 -6.12
C ALA A 242 -16.80 -5.01 -5.55
N LYS A 243 -15.85 -5.46 -6.37
CA LYS A 243 -14.46 -5.75 -5.95
C LYS A 243 -13.71 -4.50 -5.52
N ILE A 244 -13.83 -3.41 -6.26
CA ILE A 244 -13.17 -2.14 -5.95
C ILE A 244 -13.76 -1.52 -4.67
N GLU A 245 -15.08 -1.58 -4.47
CA GLU A 245 -15.72 -1.10 -3.24
C GLU A 245 -15.32 -1.96 -2.03
N ALA A 246 -15.25 -3.29 -2.17
CA ALA A 246 -14.76 -4.16 -1.13
C ALA A 246 -13.31 -3.81 -0.73
N TRP A 247 -12.45 -3.55 -1.73
CA TRP A 247 -11.08 -3.09 -1.49
C TRP A 247 -11.05 -1.72 -0.79
N ARG A 248 -11.89 -0.75 -1.19
CA ARG A 248 -11.98 0.57 -0.54
C ARG A 248 -12.33 0.45 0.95
N ARG A 249 -13.32 -0.36 1.28
CA ARG A 249 -13.72 -0.62 2.67
C ARG A 249 -12.57 -1.25 3.46
N ASP A 250 -11.90 -2.25 2.89
CA ASP A 250 -10.73 -2.87 3.50
C ASP A 250 -9.57 -1.89 3.68
N TYR A 251 -9.29 -1.06 2.68
CA TYR A 251 -8.28 -0.01 2.76
C TYR A 251 -8.55 0.94 3.94
N ASN A 252 -9.77 1.39 4.12
CA ASN A 252 -10.15 2.29 5.21
C ASN A 252 -10.14 1.60 6.58
N ALA A 253 -10.65 0.37 6.67
CA ALA A 253 -10.86 -0.32 7.94
C ALA A 253 -9.63 -1.06 8.48
N PHE A 254 -8.79 -1.63 7.61
CA PHE A 254 -7.72 -2.55 8.02
C PHE A 254 -6.31 -2.09 7.68
N ARG A 255 -6.12 -1.31 6.61
CA ARG A 255 -4.78 -0.95 6.15
C ARG A 255 -4.03 -0.06 7.14
N PRO A 256 -2.83 -0.47 7.63
CA PRO A 256 -2.01 0.40 8.47
C PRO A 256 -1.30 1.47 7.65
N HIS A 257 -1.39 2.72 8.08
CA HIS A 257 -0.72 3.87 7.46
C HIS A 257 0.40 4.42 8.33
N THR A 258 1.62 4.45 7.81
CA THR A 258 2.78 4.98 8.54
C THR A 258 2.60 6.45 8.90
N ALA A 259 2.04 7.25 7.99
CA ALA A 259 1.76 8.67 8.21
C ALA A 259 0.71 8.94 9.30
N LEU A 260 -0.12 7.93 9.65
CA LEU A 260 -1.13 8.00 10.68
C LEU A 260 -0.71 7.24 11.96
N GLY A 261 0.59 7.09 12.21
CA GLY A 261 1.09 6.32 13.36
C GLY A 261 0.66 4.85 13.32
N HIS A 262 0.59 4.25 12.12
CA HIS A 262 0.15 2.88 11.87
C HIS A 262 -1.34 2.61 12.17
N GLN A 263 -2.14 3.65 12.37
CA GLN A 263 -3.58 3.52 12.43
C GLN A 263 -4.17 3.31 11.04
N THR A 264 -5.42 2.82 10.99
CA THR A 264 -6.20 2.78 9.75
C THR A 264 -6.84 4.15 9.51
N PRO A 265 -7.14 4.51 8.25
CA PRO A 265 -7.84 5.76 7.94
C PRO A 265 -9.10 5.95 8.77
N LEU A 266 -9.97 4.96 8.82
CA LEU A 266 -11.23 5.00 9.56
C LEU A 266 -11.03 5.25 11.06
N LYS A 267 -10.07 4.57 11.71
CA LYS A 267 -9.77 4.80 13.14
C LYS A 267 -9.22 6.20 13.39
N PHE A 268 -8.39 6.70 12.47
CA PHE A 268 -7.82 8.03 12.58
C PHE A 268 -8.89 9.11 12.38
N ALA A 269 -9.78 8.96 11.40
CA ALA A 269 -10.90 9.85 11.15
C ALA A 269 -11.85 9.93 12.36
N GLY A 270 -12.22 8.78 12.94
CA GLY A 270 -13.06 8.73 14.14
C GLY A 270 -12.46 9.48 15.33
N LYS A 271 -11.15 9.35 15.57
CA LYS A 271 -10.45 10.12 16.62
C LYS A 271 -10.40 11.63 16.33
N ALA A 272 -10.24 12.01 15.05
CA ALA A 272 -10.24 13.40 14.65
C ALA A 272 -11.62 14.05 14.83
N ALA A 273 -12.71 13.30 14.58
CA ALA A 273 -14.07 13.75 14.84
C ALA A 273 -14.34 13.96 16.34
N GLN A 274 -13.93 13.01 17.19
CA GLN A 274 -14.08 13.14 18.64
C GLN A 274 -13.37 14.37 19.22
N LYS A 275 -12.17 14.69 18.74
CA LYS A 275 -11.41 15.89 19.16
C LYS A 275 -12.07 17.23 18.78
N ARG A 276 -13.04 17.22 17.86
CA ARG A 276 -13.79 18.43 17.48
C ARG A 276 -14.99 18.67 18.39
N CYS A 277 -15.47 17.62 19.05
CA CYS A 277 -16.62 17.71 19.97
C CYS A 277 -16.20 17.91 21.44
N SER A 278 -14.90 17.89 21.73
CA SER A 278 -14.29 18.18 23.04
C SER A 278 -13.66 19.56 23.05
#